data_2165ac4cb0ca602fa0bed494dcfbb894
#
_entry.id   2165ac4cb0ca602fa0bed494dcfbb894
#
_cell.length_a   1.000
_cell.length_b   1.000
_cell.length_c   1.000
_cell.angle_alpha   90.00
_cell.angle_beta   90.00
_cell.angle_gamma   90.00
#
_symmetry.space_group_name_H-M   'P 1'
#
loop_
_entity.id
_entity.type
_entity.pdbx_description
1 polymer ?
#
loop_
_entity_poly.entity_id
_entity_poly.type
_entity_poly.pdbx_seq_one_letter_code
_entity_poly.pdbx_strand_id
1 'polypeptide(L)'
;MNRYLAGTAFAAGLGAIGWVAQGYFGAHALALTITLLIAGFYLVGAAELYRFRQATSGLGAALQALTATPAALGDWLSDVPPSLRHAVRLRVEGERVALPGPAMTPYLVGLLVLLGMLGTFLGMVVTLRGTGLALETASDVATIRASLAAPVQGLGLAFGTSVAGVAASAMLGLVAAFSRRDRQHAARRLDAATAGWLRPHSQAHQRDEALALM
;
A
#
# COMPACT_ATOMS: atom_id res chain seq x y z
N MET A 1 -12.32 6.87 13.28
CA MET A 1 -10.99 6.68 13.92
C MET A 1 -9.91 6.25 12.92
N ASN A 2 -10.20 5.34 11.99
CA ASN A 2 -9.20 4.81 11.05
C ASN A 2 -8.63 5.79 9.99
N ARG A 3 -9.32 6.90 9.70
CA ARG A 3 -8.84 7.87 8.68
C ARG A 3 -7.60 8.64 9.16
N TYR A 4 -7.59 9.04 10.42
CA TYR A 4 -6.44 9.73 11.02
C TYR A 4 -5.23 8.79 11.16
N LEU A 5 -5.44 7.56 11.63
CA LEU A 5 -4.36 6.58 11.78
C LEU A 5 -3.69 6.22 10.44
N ALA A 6 -4.47 6.10 9.38
CA ALA A 6 -3.89 5.85 8.07
C ALA A 6 -3.16 7.08 7.50
N GLY A 7 -3.67 8.28 7.78
CA GLY A 7 -2.99 9.52 7.40
C GLY A 7 -1.67 9.71 8.15
N THR A 8 -1.65 9.45 9.46
CA THR A 8 -0.43 9.54 10.27
C THR A 8 0.61 8.48 9.87
N ALA A 9 0.18 7.24 9.60
CA ALA A 9 1.08 6.19 9.12
C ALA A 9 1.68 6.56 7.76
N PHE A 10 0.87 7.09 6.83
CA PHE A 10 1.36 7.57 5.54
C PHE A 10 2.36 8.71 5.70
N ALA A 11 2.04 9.71 6.53
CA ALA A 11 2.93 10.84 6.79
C ALA A 11 4.25 10.41 7.45
N ALA A 12 4.20 9.44 8.39
CA ALA A 12 5.39 8.89 9.03
C ALA A 12 6.31 8.19 8.03
N GLY A 13 5.76 7.39 7.10
CA GLY A 13 6.56 6.76 6.04
C GLY A 13 7.21 7.79 5.10
N LEU A 14 6.46 8.81 4.68
CA LEU A 14 6.98 9.90 3.86
C LEU A 14 8.05 10.73 4.61
N GLY A 15 7.84 10.98 5.90
CA GLY A 15 8.79 11.66 6.78
C GLY A 15 10.11 10.90 6.89
N ALA A 16 10.06 9.57 7.07
CA ALA A 16 11.25 8.72 7.13
C ALA A 16 12.03 8.76 5.79
N ILE A 17 11.35 8.63 4.67
CA ILE A 17 11.97 8.73 3.34
C ILE A 17 12.60 10.11 3.13
N GLY A 18 11.86 11.19 3.45
CA GLY A 18 12.34 12.56 3.30
C GLY A 18 13.54 12.88 4.17
N TRP A 19 13.54 12.42 5.42
CA TRP A 19 14.66 12.56 6.34
C TRP A 19 15.93 11.89 5.80
N VAL A 20 15.80 10.67 5.29
CA VAL A 20 16.91 9.95 4.68
C VAL A 20 17.39 10.63 3.39
N ALA A 21 16.45 11.08 2.54
CA ALA A 21 16.78 11.75 1.29
C ALA A 21 17.59 13.05 1.50
N GLN A 22 17.27 13.81 2.55
CA GLN A 22 18.01 15.03 2.91
C GLN A 22 19.49 14.73 3.20
N GLY A 23 19.78 13.61 3.87
CA GLY A 23 21.15 13.19 4.17
C GLY A 23 22.00 12.84 2.94
N TYR A 24 21.36 12.56 1.79
CA TYR A 24 22.03 12.19 0.55
C TYR A 24 22.18 13.34 -0.46
N PHE A 25 21.54 14.47 -0.19
CA PHE A 25 21.53 15.61 -1.10
C PHE A 25 22.94 16.17 -1.27
N GLY A 26 23.46 16.11 -2.49
CA GLY A 26 24.81 16.61 -2.83
C GLY A 26 25.99 15.70 -2.46
N ALA A 27 25.75 14.59 -1.73
CA ALA A 27 26.84 13.72 -1.26
C ALA A 27 26.90 12.38 -2.03
N HIS A 28 25.78 11.72 -2.27
CA HIS A 28 25.72 10.35 -2.81
C HIS A 28 24.58 10.15 -3.81
N ALA A 29 24.85 10.36 -5.09
CA ALA A 29 23.85 10.25 -6.17
C ALA A 29 23.18 8.87 -6.22
N LEU A 30 23.91 7.77 -6.01
CA LEU A 30 23.38 6.41 -6.04
C LEU A 30 22.39 6.16 -4.91
N ALA A 31 22.75 6.55 -3.67
CA ALA A 31 21.86 6.39 -2.51
C ALA A 31 20.60 7.26 -2.65
N LEU A 32 20.75 8.48 -3.18
CA LEU A 32 19.62 9.35 -3.47
C LEU A 32 18.70 8.74 -4.52
N THR A 33 19.23 8.17 -5.60
CA THR A 33 18.42 7.50 -6.65
C THR A 33 17.61 6.35 -6.08
N ILE A 34 18.20 5.49 -5.25
CA ILE A 34 17.48 4.38 -4.61
C ILE A 34 16.40 4.91 -3.66
N THR A 35 16.69 5.95 -2.88
CA THR A 35 15.71 6.57 -1.98
C THR A 35 14.54 7.18 -2.75
N LEU A 36 14.81 7.81 -3.90
CA LEU A 36 13.76 8.33 -4.79
C LEU A 36 12.93 7.22 -5.42
N LEU A 37 13.51 6.08 -5.78
CA LEU A 37 12.78 4.89 -6.23
C LEU A 37 11.87 4.36 -5.12
N ILE A 38 12.37 4.27 -3.89
CA ILE A 38 11.56 3.90 -2.72
C ILE A 38 10.38 4.88 -2.55
N ALA A 39 10.63 6.19 -2.65
CA ALA A 39 9.58 7.21 -2.61
C ALA A 39 8.54 7.02 -3.71
N GLY A 40 8.97 6.79 -4.95
CA GLY A 40 8.09 6.56 -6.09
C GLY A 40 7.17 5.36 -5.89
N PHE A 41 7.72 4.20 -5.53
CA PHE A 41 6.92 3.00 -5.27
C PHE A 41 6.02 3.14 -4.04
N TYR A 42 6.47 3.85 -3.01
CA TYR A 42 5.64 4.18 -1.86
C TYR A 42 4.42 5.01 -2.25
N LEU A 43 4.61 6.04 -3.08
CA LEU A 43 3.53 6.89 -3.58
C LEU A 43 2.55 6.13 -4.48
N VAL A 44 3.05 5.23 -5.35
CA VAL A 44 2.21 4.36 -6.19
C VAL A 44 1.32 3.47 -5.32
N GLY A 45 1.90 2.81 -4.30
CA GLY A 45 1.14 1.99 -3.36
C GLY A 45 0.13 2.80 -2.55
N ALA A 46 0.50 4.01 -2.12
CA ALA A 46 -0.41 4.92 -1.43
C ALA A 46 -1.57 5.38 -2.32
N ALA A 47 -1.32 5.67 -3.60
CA ALA A 47 -2.35 6.04 -4.56
C ALA A 47 -3.34 4.89 -4.82
N GLU A 48 -2.85 3.64 -4.93
CA GLU A 48 -3.70 2.45 -5.02
C GLU A 48 -4.59 2.31 -3.78
N LEU A 49 -4.02 2.42 -2.58
CA LEU A 49 -4.77 2.33 -1.32
C LEU A 49 -5.77 3.47 -1.15
N TYR A 50 -5.45 4.66 -1.61
CA TYR A 50 -6.38 5.79 -1.59
C TYR A 50 -7.61 5.49 -2.45
N ARG A 51 -7.42 5.05 -3.71
CA ARG A 51 -8.52 4.64 -4.61
C ARG A 51 -9.33 3.48 -4.03
N PHE A 52 -8.65 2.50 -3.45
CA PHE A 52 -9.30 1.36 -2.80
C PHE A 52 -10.18 1.79 -1.62
N ARG A 53 -9.72 2.72 -0.78
CA ARG A 53 -10.48 3.27 0.35
C ARG A 53 -11.64 4.12 -0.14
N GLN A 54 -11.46 4.92 -1.18
CA GLN A 54 -12.52 5.71 -1.78
C GLN A 54 -13.65 4.81 -2.30
N ALA A 55 -13.32 3.74 -3.00
CA ALA A 55 -14.31 2.75 -3.43
C ALA A 55 -15.02 2.07 -2.25
N THR A 56 -14.29 1.76 -1.16
CA THR A 56 -14.89 1.19 0.06
C THR A 56 -15.85 2.15 0.75
N SER A 57 -15.49 3.44 0.84
CA SER A 57 -16.35 4.45 1.44
C SER A 57 -17.59 4.74 0.59
N GLY A 58 -17.46 4.73 -0.75
CA GLY A 58 -18.59 4.85 -1.67
C GLY A 58 -19.60 3.71 -1.53
N LEU A 59 -19.13 2.46 -1.43
CA LEU A 59 -20.02 1.32 -1.13
C LEU A 59 -20.70 1.51 0.22
N GLY A 60 -19.97 1.96 1.25
CA GLY A 60 -20.54 2.23 2.57
C GLY A 60 -21.62 3.31 2.53
N ALA A 61 -21.47 4.35 1.72
CA ALA A 61 -22.47 5.40 1.53
C ALA A 61 -23.71 4.89 0.80
N ALA A 62 -23.52 4.12 -0.29
CA ALA A 62 -24.63 3.49 -1.02
C ALA A 62 -25.45 2.54 -0.14
N LEU A 63 -24.80 1.80 0.77
CA LEU A 63 -25.50 0.94 1.74
C LEU A 63 -26.22 1.72 2.83
N GLN A 64 -25.72 2.89 3.25
CA GLN A 64 -26.39 3.76 4.22
C GLN A 64 -27.60 4.48 3.63
N ALA A 65 -27.57 4.79 2.35
CA ALA A 65 -28.67 5.39 1.61
C ALA A 65 -29.83 4.41 1.37
N LEU A 66 -29.59 3.11 1.54
CA LEU A 66 -30.60 2.05 1.34
C LEU A 66 -31.55 2.00 2.54
N THR A 67 -32.67 2.73 2.47
CA THR A 67 -33.71 2.79 3.52
C THR A 67 -34.92 1.93 3.23
N ALA A 68 -35.08 1.45 2.00
CA ALA A 68 -36.15 0.57 1.53
C ALA A 68 -35.64 -0.33 0.41
N THR A 69 -36.42 -1.37 0.08
CA THR A 69 -36.13 -2.23 -1.08
C THR A 69 -36.18 -1.40 -2.36
N PRO A 70 -35.11 -1.34 -3.17
CA PRO A 70 -35.10 -0.59 -4.42
C PRO A 70 -36.06 -1.23 -5.43
N ALA A 71 -36.71 -0.41 -6.25
CA ALA A 71 -37.62 -0.88 -7.29
C ALA A 71 -36.89 -1.73 -8.33
N ALA A 72 -35.65 -1.32 -8.70
CA ALA A 72 -34.77 -2.10 -9.54
C ALA A 72 -33.37 -2.14 -8.94
N LEU A 73 -32.72 -3.31 -8.97
CA LEU A 73 -31.34 -3.47 -8.49
C LEU A 73 -30.36 -2.57 -9.26
N GLY A 74 -30.62 -2.35 -10.57
CA GLY A 74 -29.81 -1.51 -11.44
C GLY A 74 -29.71 -0.06 -10.96
N ASP A 75 -30.80 0.50 -10.45
CA ASP A 75 -30.85 1.89 -9.98
C ASP A 75 -29.95 2.07 -8.76
N TRP A 76 -30.07 1.18 -7.79
CA TRP A 76 -29.19 1.22 -6.60
C TRP A 76 -27.72 0.94 -6.97
N LEU A 77 -27.47 0.02 -7.91
CA LEU A 77 -26.10 -0.25 -8.37
C LEU A 77 -25.45 0.97 -9.06
N SER A 78 -26.21 1.94 -9.56
CA SER A 78 -25.65 3.17 -10.12
C SER A 78 -24.92 4.00 -9.06
N ASP A 79 -25.34 3.94 -7.80
CA ASP A 79 -24.72 4.64 -6.66
C ASP A 79 -23.47 3.91 -6.14
N VAL A 80 -23.30 2.63 -6.52
CA VAL A 80 -22.12 1.84 -6.15
C VAL A 80 -20.94 2.20 -7.05
N PRO A 81 -19.72 2.40 -6.48
CA PRO A 81 -18.53 2.69 -7.26
C PRO A 81 -18.30 1.69 -8.40
N PRO A 82 -17.95 2.16 -9.63
CA PRO A 82 -17.83 1.30 -10.81
C PRO A 82 -16.93 0.09 -10.63
N SER A 83 -15.83 0.25 -9.88
CA SER A 83 -14.88 -0.83 -9.59
C SER A 83 -15.45 -1.97 -8.74
N LEU A 84 -16.57 -1.76 -8.05
CA LEU A 84 -17.22 -2.75 -7.18
C LEU A 84 -18.55 -3.25 -7.73
N ARG A 85 -19.10 -2.56 -8.68
CA ARG A 85 -20.47 -2.77 -9.17
C ARG A 85 -20.74 -4.22 -9.59
N HIS A 86 -19.82 -4.79 -10.37
CA HIS A 86 -19.94 -6.18 -10.82
C HIS A 86 -19.88 -7.19 -9.66
N ALA A 87 -18.91 -7.06 -8.76
CA ALA A 87 -18.76 -7.98 -7.62
C ALA A 87 -19.93 -7.84 -6.63
N VAL A 88 -20.44 -6.62 -6.43
CA VAL A 88 -21.61 -6.36 -5.58
C VAL A 88 -22.87 -6.98 -6.20
N ARG A 89 -23.06 -6.82 -7.52
CA ARG A 89 -24.18 -7.42 -8.23
C ARG A 89 -24.22 -8.94 -8.07
N LEU A 90 -23.13 -9.62 -8.40
CA LEU A 90 -23.00 -11.08 -8.26
C LEU A 90 -23.30 -11.54 -6.84
N ARG A 91 -22.82 -10.78 -5.85
CA ARG A 91 -23.04 -11.11 -4.44
C ARG A 91 -24.48 -10.95 -4.00
N VAL A 92 -25.20 -9.94 -4.52
CA VAL A 92 -26.65 -9.77 -4.29
C VAL A 92 -27.44 -10.89 -4.96
N GLU A 93 -27.04 -11.32 -6.16
CA GLU A 93 -27.64 -12.44 -6.90
C GLU A 93 -27.41 -13.81 -6.20
N GLY A 94 -26.55 -13.87 -5.16
CA GLY A 94 -26.30 -15.06 -4.35
C GLY A 94 -24.99 -15.78 -4.63
N GLU A 95 -24.14 -15.23 -5.50
CA GLU A 95 -22.82 -15.80 -5.75
C GLU A 95 -21.81 -15.43 -4.64
N ARG A 96 -20.97 -16.39 -4.26
CA ARG A 96 -19.92 -16.18 -3.25
C ARG A 96 -18.67 -15.53 -3.87
N VAL A 97 -18.79 -14.30 -4.34
CA VAL A 97 -17.69 -13.56 -4.94
C VAL A 97 -17.05 -12.63 -3.90
N ALA A 98 -15.72 -12.70 -3.77
CA ALA A 98 -14.99 -11.76 -2.93
C ALA A 98 -14.94 -10.36 -3.55
N LEU A 99 -15.10 -9.32 -2.73
CA LEU A 99 -14.87 -7.95 -3.20
C LEU A 99 -13.38 -7.76 -3.55
N PRO A 100 -13.07 -7.14 -4.70
CA PRO A 100 -11.68 -6.97 -5.15
C PRO A 100 -10.85 -6.21 -4.12
N GLY A 101 -9.65 -6.74 -3.86
CA GLY A 101 -8.62 -6.16 -2.98
C GLY A 101 -7.61 -5.30 -3.74
N PRO A 102 -6.67 -4.64 -3.02
CA PRO A 102 -5.54 -3.98 -3.67
C PRO A 102 -4.62 -5.05 -4.27
N ALA A 103 -4.34 -4.94 -5.57
CA ALA A 103 -3.59 -5.96 -6.29
C ALA A 103 -2.07 -5.75 -6.18
N MET A 104 -1.60 -4.51 -6.31
CA MET A 104 -0.17 -4.18 -6.36
C MET A 104 0.45 -3.96 -4.98
N THR A 105 -0.30 -3.44 -4.02
CA THR A 105 0.22 -3.08 -2.69
C THR A 105 0.99 -4.22 -2.00
N PRO A 106 0.55 -5.50 -1.99
CA PRO A 106 1.31 -6.58 -1.34
C PRO A 106 2.70 -6.77 -1.95
N TYR A 107 2.81 -6.65 -3.27
CA TYR A 107 4.09 -6.73 -3.98
C TYR A 107 4.97 -5.52 -3.69
N LEU A 108 4.38 -4.32 -3.66
CA LEU A 108 5.12 -3.09 -3.37
C LEU A 108 5.68 -3.08 -1.95
N VAL A 109 4.97 -3.60 -0.96
CA VAL A 109 5.46 -3.75 0.42
C VAL A 109 6.74 -4.60 0.44
N GLY A 110 6.77 -5.74 -0.25
CA GLY A 110 7.98 -6.55 -0.37
C GLY A 110 9.10 -5.86 -1.16
N LEU A 111 8.75 -5.23 -2.28
CA LEU A 111 9.71 -4.51 -3.12
C LEU A 111 10.41 -3.36 -2.39
N LEU A 112 9.70 -2.62 -1.54
CA LEU A 112 10.28 -1.54 -0.74
C LEU A 112 11.37 -2.03 0.21
N VAL A 113 11.17 -3.19 0.86
CA VAL A 113 12.20 -3.83 1.69
C VAL A 113 13.40 -4.23 0.85
N LEU A 114 13.15 -4.91 -0.29
CA LEU A 114 14.22 -5.35 -1.18
C LEU A 114 15.04 -4.19 -1.73
N LEU A 115 14.41 -3.07 -2.09
CA LEU A 115 15.11 -1.86 -2.52
C LEU A 115 15.96 -1.25 -1.39
N GLY A 116 15.45 -1.25 -0.16
CA GLY A 116 16.23 -0.82 1.01
C GLY A 116 17.47 -1.69 1.21
N MET A 117 17.33 -3.01 1.13
CA MET A 117 18.45 -3.96 1.23
C MET A 117 19.43 -3.82 0.06
N LEU A 118 18.93 -3.67 -1.17
CA LEU A 118 19.77 -3.43 -2.34
C LEU A 118 20.59 -2.15 -2.17
N GLY A 119 20.00 -1.09 -1.63
CA GLY A 119 20.68 0.16 -1.35
C GLY A 119 21.85 -0.01 -0.37
N THR A 120 21.64 -0.79 0.72
CA THR A 120 22.75 -1.10 1.64
C THR A 120 23.85 -1.90 0.97
N PHE A 121 23.49 -2.91 0.21
CA PHE A 121 24.47 -3.74 -0.49
C PHE A 121 25.32 -2.91 -1.48
N LEU A 122 24.68 -2.13 -2.33
CA LEU A 122 25.36 -1.28 -3.30
C LEU A 122 26.22 -0.20 -2.61
N GLY A 123 25.71 0.41 -1.55
CA GLY A 123 26.44 1.38 -0.75
C GLY A 123 27.71 0.76 -0.16
N MET A 124 27.61 -0.44 0.40
CA MET A 124 28.77 -1.16 0.96
C MET A 124 29.82 -1.51 -0.10
N VAL A 125 29.37 -2.01 -1.28
CA VAL A 125 30.29 -2.33 -2.40
C VAL A 125 31.05 -1.10 -2.87
N VAL A 126 30.36 0.03 -3.04
CA VAL A 126 31.00 1.29 -3.50
C VAL A 126 32.02 1.79 -2.47
N THR A 127 31.66 1.73 -1.18
CA THR A 127 32.53 2.18 -0.09
C THR A 127 33.80 1.33 0.03
N LEU A 128 33.64 -0.02 -0.01
CA LEU A 128 34.79 -0.94 0.09
C LEU A 128 35.74 -0.81 -1.11
N ARG A 129 35.20 -0.66 -2.34
CA ARG A 129 36.04 -0.42 -3.53
C ARG A 129 36.82 0.89 -3.43
N GLY A 130 36.16 1.97 -2.98
CA GLY A 130 36.82 3.26 -2.80
C GLY A 130 37.95 3.20 -1.77
N THR A 131 37.79 2.44 -0.68
CA THR A 131 38.79 2.25 0.35
C THR A 131 39.98 1.43 -0.16
N GLY A 132 39.75 0.36 -0.90
CA GLY A 132 40.83 -0.47 -1.50
C GLY A 132 41.79 0.38 -2.35
N LEU A 133 41.21 1.14 -3.28
CA LEU A 133 41.99 2.03 -4.15
C LEU A 133 42.73 3.12 -3.36
N ALA A 134 42.12 3.69 -2.32
CA ALA A 134 42.77 4.72 -1.50
C ALA A 134 43.96 4.19 -0.69
N LEU A 135 43.85 2.93 -0.21
CA LEU A 135 44.93 2.26 0.53
C LEU A 135 46.10 1.88 -0.37
N GLU A 136 45.86 1.46 -1.62
CA GLU A 136 46.91 1.15 -2.60
C GLU A 136 47.77 2.37 -2.96
N THR A 137 47.19 3.57 -2.89
CA THR A 137 47.89 4.84 -3.24
C THR A 137 48.41 5.60 -2.03
N ALA A 138 48.12 5.13 -0.82
CA ALA A 138 48.45 5.81 0.44
C ALA A 138 49.97 5.66 0.71
N SER A 139 50.70 6.76 0.74
CA SER A 139 52.13 6.83 1.06
C SER A 139 52.42 7.39 2.47
N ASP A 140 51.42 7.88 3.20
CA ASP A 140 51.56 8.59 4.47
C ASP A 140 50.49 8.10 5.49
N VAL A 141 50.87 8.13 6.77
CA VAL A 141 50.01 7.71 7.91
C VAL A 141 48.73 8.55 8.01
N ALA A 142 48.80 9.83 7.68
CA ALA A 142 47.64 10.71 7.66
C ALA A 142 46.60 10.26 6.58
N THR A 143 47.10 9.93 5.38
CA THR A 143 46.31 9.41 4.25
C THR A 143 45.68 8.03 4.59
N ILE A 144 46.44 7.16 5.25
CA ILE A 144 45.93 5.87 5.73
C ILE A 144 44.79 6.06 6.75
N ARG A 145 44.92 6.99 7.70
CA ARG A 145 43.85 7.31 8.67
C ARG A 145 42.61 7.86 7.96
N ALA A 146 42.76 8.76 7.03
CA ALA A 146 41.65 9.30 6.24
C ALA A 146 40.96 8.21 5.41
N SER A 147 41.71 7.29 4.82
CA SER A 147 41.21 6.15 4.01
C SER A 147 40.44 5.15 4.88
N LEU A 148 40.74 5.01 6.16
CA LEU A 148 40.01 4.16 7.10
C LEU A 148 38.75 4.85 7.67
N ALA A 149 38.65 6.17 7.66
CA ALA A 149 37.47 6.91 8.07
C ALA A 149 36.35 6.89 7.01
N ALA A 150 36.70 6.85 5.73
CA ALA A 150 35.75 6.84 4.62
C ALA A 150 34.74 5.66 4.65
N PRO A 151 35.14 4.39 4.93
CA PRO A 151 34.23 3.26 5.05
C PRO A 151 33.18 3.44 6.14
N VAL A 152 33.56 4.03 7.27
CA VAL A 152 32.66 4.23 8.41
C VAL A 152 31.54 5.22 8.03
N GLN A 153 31.87 6.29 7.33
CA GLN A 153 30.89 7.24 6.81
C GLN A 153 29.99 6.60 5.74
N GLY A 154 30.59 5.84 4.82
CA GLY A 154 29.83 5.13 3.77
C GLY A 154 28.87 4.07 4.32
N LEU A 155 29.23 3.40 5.43
CA LEU A 155 28.36 2.45 6.12
C LEU A 155 27.12 3.15 6.67
N GLY A 156 27.28 4.30 7.30
CA GLY A 156 26.14 5.10 7.81
C GLY A 156 25.16 5.49 6.71
N LEU A 157 25.69 5.83 5.53
CA LEU A 157 24.86 6.17 4.36
C LEU A 157 24.16 4.93 3.76
N ALA A 158 24.84 3.78 3.73
CA ALA A 158 24.24 2.54 3.27
C ALA A 158 23.05 2.12 4.14
N PHE A 159 23.14 2.26 5.46
CA PHE A 159 22.04 1.94 6.37
C PHE A 159 20.81 2.85 6.19
N GLY A 160 20.97 4.09 5.79
CA GLY A 160 19.87 5.02 5.60
C GLY A 160 18.86 4.55 4.54
N THR A 161 19.31 3.97 3.42
CA THR A 161 18.41 3.42 2.40
C THR A 161 17.59 2.24 2.92
N SER A 162 18.18 1.41 3.79
CA SER A 162 17.47 0.31 4.45
C SER A 162 16.40 0.83 5.40
N VAL A 163 16.73 1.85 6.20
CA VAL A 163 15.77 2.49 7.12
C VAL A 163 14.58 3.06 6.32
N ALA A 164 14.84 3.75 5.21
CA ALA A 164 13.79 4.28 4.35
C ALA A 164 12.91 3.16 3.77
N GLY A 165 13.51 2.09 3.24
CA GLY A 165 12.80 0.97 2.64
C GLY A 165 11.92 0.21 3.65
N VAL A 166 12.49 -0.12 4.82
CA VAL A 166 11.77 -0.83 5.90
C VAL A 166 10.66 0.03 6.48
N ALA A 167 10.91 1.32 6.77
CA ALA A 167 9.90 2.23 7.28
C ALA A 167 8.75 2.42 6.27
N ALA A 168 9.07 2.67 4.99
CA ALA A 168 8.09 2.77 3.92
C ALA A 168 7.23 1.51 3.79
N SER A 169 7.87 0.33 3.79
CA SER A 169 7.20 -0.97 3.72
C SER A 169 6.25 -1.18 4.91
N ALA A 170 6.73 -0.94 6.14
CA ALA A 170 5.94 -1.11 7.35
C ALA A 170 4.71 -0.18 7.36
N MET A 171 4.89 1.09 7.01
CA MET A 171 3.80 2.07 6.98
C MET A 171 2.79 1.78 5.87
N LEU A 172 3.24 1.42 4.66
CA LEU A 172 2.37 1.02 3.56
C LEU A 172 1.59 -0.25 3.91
N GLY A 173 2.25 -1.25 4.50
CA GLY A 173 1.63 -2.48 4.98
C GLY A 173 0.57 -2.24 6.05
N LEU A 174 0.83 -1.33 6.99
CA LEU A 174 -0.11 -0.95 8.03
C LEU A 174 -1.36 -0.28 7.44
N VAL A 175 -1.18 0.68 6.51
CA VAL A 175 -2.29 1.33 5.81
C VAL A 175 -3.09 0.31 5.00
N ALA A 176 -2.43 -0.66 4.34
CA ALA A 176 -3.07 -1.74 3.62
C ALA A 176 -3.90 -2.66 4.54
N ALA A 177 -3.39 -2.98 5.73
CA ALA A 177 -4.09 -3.79 6.72
C ALA A 177 -5.38 -3.11 7.19
N PHE A 178 -5.32 -1.82 7.53
CA PHE A 178 -6.50 -1.04 7.90
C PHE A 178 -7.52 -0.96 6.76
N SER A 179 -7.05 -0.73 5.54
CA SER A 179 -7.92 -0.63 4.35
C SER A 179 -8.64 -1.94 4.05
N ARG A 180 -7.95 -3.09 4.21
CA ARG A 180 -8.56 -4.42 4.09
C ARG A 180 -9.62 -4.68 5.17
N ARG A 181 -9.34 -4.28 6.40
CA ARG A 181 -10.33 -4.38 7.50
C ARG A 181 -11.59 -3.57 7.21
N ASP A 182 -11.44 -2.33 6.73
CA ASP A 182 -12.58 -1.48 6.36
C ASP A 182 -13.40 -2.12 5.23
N ARG A 183 -12.75 -2.75 4.23
CA ARG A 183 -13.43 -3.50 3.16
C ARG A 183 -14.21 -4.70 3.69
N GLN A 184 -13.64 -5.46 4.62
CA GLN A 184 -14.32 -6.58 5.25
C GLN A 184 -15.57 -6.13 6.02
N HIS A 185 -15.51 -5.00 6.72
CA HIS A 185 -16.66 -4.41 7.36
C HIS A 185 -17.74 -3.98 6.36
N ALA A 186 -17.37 -3.37 5.24
CA ALA A 186 -18.29 -3.03 4.16
C ALA A 186 -18.93 -4.28 3.54
N ALA A 187 -18.16 -5.36 3.34
CA ALA A 187 -18.65 -6.63 2.83
C ALA A 187 -19.69 -7.26 3.76
N ARG A 188 -19.43 -7.27 5.08
CA ARG A 188 -20.42 -7.78 6.06
C ARG A 188 -21.73 -6.97 6.07
N ARG A 189 -21.63 -5.63 5.91
CA ARG A 189 -22.82 -4.78 5.78
C ARG A 189 -23.60 -5.07 4.51
N LEU A 190 -22.91 -5.34 3.41
CA LEU A 190 -23.54 -5.76 2.16
C LEU A 190 -24.27 -7.10 2.35
N ASP A 191 -23.67 -8.08 3.01
CA ASP A 191 -24.29 -9.38 3.30
C ASP A 191 -25.55 -9.21 4.14
N ALA A 192 -25.52 -8.34 5.15
CA ALA A 192 -26.69 -8.03 5.97
C ALA A 192 -27.79 -7.34 5.13
N ALA A 193 -27.42 -6.42 4.23
CA ALA A 193 -28.38 -5.77 3.32
C ALA A 193 -28.97 -6.77 2.30
N THR A 194 -28.19 -7.74 1.82
CA THR A 194 -28.64 -8.80 0.92
C THR A 194 -29.64 -9.73 1.63
N ALA A 195 -29.44 -10.02 2.91
CA ALA A 195 -30.38 -10.80 3.71
C ALA A 195 -31.68 -10.02 4.06
N GLY A 196 -31.65 -8.69 4.00
CA GLY A 196 -32.76 -7.78 4.28
C GLY A 196 -33.35 -7.14 3.01
N TRP A 197 -33.05 -5.86 2.81
CA TRP A 197 -33.65 -5.01 1.77
C TRP A 197 -33.41 -5.48 0.31
N LEU A 198 -32.32 -6.19 0.05
CA LEU A 198 -31.97 -6.69 -1.30
C LEU A 198 -32.41 -8.14 -1.52
N ARG A 199 -33.04 -8.80 -0.55
CA ARG A 199 -33.49 -10.20 -0.63
C ARG A 199 -34.37 -10.48 -1.85
N PRO A 200 -35.35 -9.62 -2.24
CA PRO A 200 -36.19 -9.87 -3.41
C PRO A 200 -35.42 -9.97 -4.74
N HIS A 201 -34.20 -9.38 -4.80
CA HIS A 201 -33.34 -9.41 -5.97
C HIS A 201 -32.37 -10.60 -5.98
N SER A 202 -32.39 -11.48 -4.96
CA SER A 202 -31.55 -12.68 -4.95
C SER A 202 -32.19 -13.79 -5.78
N GLN A 203 -31.36 -14.52 -6.52
CA GLN A 203 -31.83 -15.66 -7.33
C GLN A 203 -32.49 -16.76 -6.49
N ALA A 204 -32.04 -16.96 -5.26
CA ALA A 204 -32.65 -17.91 -4.34
C ALA A 204 -34.10 -17.55 -4.05
N HIS A 205 -34.41 -16.30 -3.73
CA HIS A 205 -35.76 -15.83 -3.46
C HIS A 205 -36.64 -15.91 -4.69
N GLN A 206 -36.16 -15.53 -5.86
CA GLN A 206 -36.89 -15.63 -7.13
C GLN A 206 -37.23 -17.08 -7.50
N ARG A 207 -36.32 -18.03 -7.21
CA ARG A 207 -36.59 -19.48 -7.40
C ARG A 207 -37.65 -19.99 -6.43
N ASP A 208 -37.57 -19.59 -5.16
CA ASP A 208 -38.54 -19.99 -4.12
C ASP A 208 -39.95 -19.46 -4.48
N GLU A 209 -40.06 -18.21 -4.93
CA GLU A 209 -41.33 -17.66 -5.41
C GLU A 209 -41.85 -18.38 -6.66
N ALA A 210 -40.98 -18.68 -7.63
CA ALA A 210 -41.40 -19.41 -8.83
C ALA A 210 -41.90 -20.82 -8.52
N LEU A 211 -41.27 -21.50 -7.53
CA LEU A 211 -41.72 -22.82 -7.06
C LEU A 211 -43.01 -22.75 -6.24
N ALA A 212 -43.27 -21.67 -5.50
CA ALA A 212 -44.51 -21.47 -4.76
C ALA A 212 -45.73 -21.18 -5.62
N LEU A 213 -45.52 -20.78 -6.89
CA LEU A 213 -46.56 -20.52 -7.88
C LEU A 213 -46.91 -21.75 -8.75
N MET A 214 -46.16 -22.86 -8.61
CA MET A 214 -46.41 -24.15 -9.29
C MET A 214 -47.21 -25.11 -8.37
#